data_27d23e7d2dd115698d5b172202992976
#
_entry.id   27d23e7d2dd115698d5b172202992976
#
_cell.length_a   1.000
_cell.length_b   1.000
_cell.length_c   1.000
_cell.angle_alpha   90.00
_cell.angle_beta   90.00
_cell.angle_gamma   90.00
#
_symmetry.space_group_name_H-M   'P 1'
#
loop_
_entity.id
_entity.type
_entity.pdbx_description
1 polymer ?
#
loop_
_entity_poly.entity_id
_entity_poly.type
_entity_poly.pdbx_seq_one_letter_code
_entity_poly.pdbx_strand_id
1 'polypeptide(L)'
;MLKRDKSKNPRKIAHNQQLNNKIEDMSLFLENIIDCKHYLLCNYFNEFIDHQVGFCKSHCDNCVNNSKNIVNKDVTELSQAIVNSVLALGDQASNSKVKKFIRGSSEMGKYSALKHFGIGRKLKDNIVERILTNLVSNKYIKNIVVRNQFGFYNDKLKVYNKSKEILNNDTKITLPFLDKTDTKEYYIIKPKKRKIQE
;
A
#
# COMPACT_ATOMS: atom_id res chain seq x y z
N MET A 1 -36.27 -9.71 17.62
CA MET A 1 -35.89 -8.32 17.30
C MET A 1 -34.58 -7.99 18.04
N LEU A 2 -33.43 -8.20 17.42
CA LEU A 2 -32.13 -7.91 18.03
C LEU A 2 -31.92 -6.39 18.02
N LYS A 3 -31.77 -5.79 19.19
CA LYS A 3 -31.51 -4.36 19.35
C LYS A 3 -30.18 -4.01 18.65
N ARG A 4 -30.26 -3.13 17.66
CA ARG A 4 -29.10 -2.53 16.99
C ARG A 4 -28.24 -1.79 18.03
N ASP A 5 -27.12 -2.35 18.38
CA ASP A 5 -26.13 -1.68 19.23
C ASP A 5 -25.53 -0.48 18.47
N LYS A 6 -26.12 0.69 18.71
CA LYS A 6 -25.66 1.99 18.18
C LYS A 6 -24.54 2.56 19.05
N SER A 7 -23.80 1.74 19.76
CA SER A 7 -22.77 2.26 20.65
C SER A 7 -21.64 2.92 19.83
N LYS A 8 -21.74 4.22 19.66
CA LYS A 8 -20.61 5.12 19.40
C LYS A 8 -19.75 5.19 20.68
N ASN A 9 -19.37 4.04 21.23
CA ASN A 9 -18.54 4.02 22.43
C ASN A 9 -17.13 4.49 22.05
N PRO A 10 -16.67 5.66 22.53
CA PRO A 10 -15.35 6.21 22.20
C PRO A 10 -14.22 5.24 22.54
N ARG A 11 -14.35 4.46 23.62
CA ARG A 11 -13.36 3.45 24.01
C ARG A 11 -13.22 2.34 22.97
N LYS A 12 -14.34 1.89 22.37
CA LYS A 12 -14.32 0.85 21.33
C LYS A 12 -13.72 1.37 20.03
N ILE A 13 -13.96 2.64 19.69
CA ILE A 13 -13.36 3.31 18.53
C ILE A 13 -11.83 3.42 18.74
N ALA A 14 -11.38 3.89 19.90
CA ALA A 14 -9.97 4.01 20.23
C ALA A 14 -9.28 2.64 20.22
N HIS A 15 -9.91 1.60 20.79
CA HIS A 15 -9.39 0.24 20.76
C HIS A 15 -9.21 -0.29 19.33
N ASN A 16 -10.22 -0.12 18.48
CA ASN A 16 -10.14 -0.55 17.07
C ASN A 16 -9.04 0.22 16.31
N GLN A 17 -8.84 1.49 16.62
CA GLN A 17 -7.76 2.28 16.06
C GLN A 17 -6.38 1.73 16.46
N GLN A 18 -6.20 1.37 17.73
CA GLN A 18 -4.96 0.75 18.21
C GLN A 18 -4.70 -0.60 17.53
N LEU A 19 -5.74 -1.42 17.33
CA LEU A 19 -5.61 -2.68 16.59
C LEU A 19 -5.18 -2.46 15.14
N ASN A 20 -5.78 -1.47 14.46
CA ASN A 20 -5.37 -1.12 13.09
C ASN A 20 -3.93 -0.66 13.02
N ASN A 21 -3.46 0.18 13.96
CA ASN A 21 -2.07 0.62 14.01
C ASN A 21 -1.11 -0.59 14.17
N LYS A 22 -1.45 -1.54 15.05
CA LYS A 22 -0.64 -2.77 15.21
C LYS A 22 -0.60 -3.63 13.94
N ILE A 23 -1.70 -3.68 13.18
CA ILE A 23 -1.74 -4.39 11.88
C ILE A 23 -0.85 -3.66 10.87
N GLU A 24 -0.88 -2.32 10.84
CA GLU A 24 0.00 -1.51 9.99
C GLU A 24 1.48 -1.73 10.35
N ASP A 25 1.84 -1.72 11.64
CA ASP A 25 3.20 -1.99 12.12
C ASP A 25 3.68 -3.38 11.71
N MET A 26 2.82 -4.40 11.85
CA MET A 26 3.12 -5.76 11.41
C MET A 26 3.30 -5.84 9.89
N SER A 27 2.48 -5.13 9.12
CA SER A 27 2.62 -5.08 7.67
C SER A 27 3.95 -4.46 7.26
N LEU A 28 4.36 -3.37 7.91
CA LEU A 28 5.67 -2.74 7.69
C LEU A 28 6.82 -3.69 8.01
N PHE A 29 6.73 -4.41 9.13
CA PHE A 29 7.72 -5.41 9.50
C PHE A 29 7.86 -6.50 8.44
N LEU A 30 6.74 -7.03 7.93
CA LEU A 30 6.73 -8.07 6.89
C LEU A 30 7.28 -7.55 5.55
N GLU A 31 6.90 -6.35 5.14
CA GLU A 31 7.31 -5.73 3.87
C GLU A 31 8.77 -5.23 3.86
N ASN A 32 9.38 -5.07 5.02
CA ASN A 32 10.79 -4.67 5.10
C ASN A 32 11.69 -5.82 4.61
N ILE A 33 12.43 -5.60 3.54
CA ILE A 33 13.35 -6.57 2.93
C ILE A 33 14.83 -6.18 3.11
N ILE A 34 15.10 -5.10 3.83
CA ILE A 34 16.45 -4.52 4.00
C ILE A 34 17.01 -4.85 5.37
N ASP A 35 16.29 -4.42 6.42
CA ASP A 35 16.79 -4.48 7.77
C ASP A 35 16.68 -5.89 8.37
N CYS A 36 17.60 -6.21 9.26
CA CYS A 36 17.54 -7.47 10.00
C CYS A 36 16.23 -7.59 10.78
N LYS A 37 15.47 -8.67 10.58
CA LYS A 37 14.18 -8.89 11.27
C LYS A 37 14.32 -8.95 12.78
N HIS A 38 15.42 -9.54 13.30
CA HIS A 38 15.68 -9.55 14.74
C HIS A 38 15.96 -8.15 15.28
N TYR A 39 16.73 -7.34 14.56
CA TYR A 39 16.95 -5.93 14.93
C TYR A 39 15.61 -5.16 14.98
N LEU A 40 14.74 -5.32 13.98
CA LEU A 40 13.43 -4.68 13.97
C LEU A 40 12.55 -5.09 15.15
N LEU A 41 12.61 -6.38 15.56
CA LEU A 41 11.88 -6.88 16.73
C LEU A 41 12.43 -6.30 18.03
N CYS A 42 13.75 -6.31 18.22
CA CYS A 42 14.38 -5.73 19.40
C CYS A 42 14.02 -4.23 19.52
N ASN A 43 14.11 -3.50 18.44
CA ASN A 43 13.75 -2.08 18.41
C ASN A 43 12.25 -1.86 18.73
N TYR A 44 11.37 -2.72 18.26
CA TYR A 44 9.93 -2.65 18.58
C TYR A 44 9.67 -2.83 20.08
N PHE A 45 10.46 -3.65 20.77
CA PHE A 45 10.39 -3.84 22.21
C PHE A 45 11.26 -2.87 23.03
N ASN A 46 11.79 -1.81 22.41
CA ASN A 46 12.69 -0.82 23.00
C ASN A 46 14.00 -1.42 23.53
N GLU A 47 14.44 -2.54 22.99
CA GLU A 47 15.78 -3.06 23.21
C GLU A 47 16.75 -2.36 22.25
N PHE A 48 17.50 -1.39 22.77
CA PHE A 48 18.47 -0.64 21.99
C PHE A 48 19.70 -1.50 21.71
N ILE A 49 19.83 -1.92 20.48
CA ILE A 49 20.97 -2.67 19.97
C ILE A 49 21.57 -1.87 18.81
N ASP A 50 22.90 -1.72 18.82
CA ASP A 50 23.58 -1.09 17.68
C ASP A 50 23.24 -1.81 16.39
N HIS A 51 22.76 -1.04 15.41
CA HIS A 51 22.41 -1.58 14.11
C HIS A 51 23.67 -2.05 13.38
N GLN A 52 23.94 -3.35 13.46
CA GLN A 52 24.97 -3.98 12.67
C GLN A 52 24.35 -4.85 11.57
N VAL A 53 24.83 -4.68 10.35
CA VAL A 53 24.47 -5.57 9.24
C VAL A 53 24.85 -7.00 9.64
N GLY A 54 23.87 -7.92 9.57
CA GLY A 54 24.10 -9.29 9.97
C GLY A 54 23.95 -9.57 11.48
N PHE A 55 23.35 -8.65 12.24
CA PHE A 55 23.09 -8.79 13.69
C PHE A 55 22.66 -10.20 14.12
N CYS A 56 21.75 -10.84 13.39
CA CYS A 56 21.28 -12.19 13.68
C CYS A 56 22.14 -13.30 13.06
N LYS A 57 23.34 -13.02 12.57
CA LYS A 57 24.25 -14.00 11.95
C LYS A 57 23.57 -14.88 10.88
N SER A 58 22.78 -14.24 10.03
CA SER A 58 22.02 -14.91 8.94
C SER A 58 20.93 -15.89 9.40
N HIS A 59 20.32 -15.66 10.57
CA HIS A 59 19.17 -16.45 11.01
C HIS A 59 17.83 -15.92 10.51
N CYS A 60 17.75 -14.71 9.96
CA CYS A 60 16.53 -14.20 9.34
C CYS A 60 16.65 -14.14 7.81
N ASP A 61 15.50 -14.14 7.15
CA ASP A 61 15.36 -14.09 5.70
C ASP A 61 16.08 -12.88 5.08
N ASN A 62 15.99 -11.70 5.68
CA ASN A 62 16.66 -10.50 5.18
C ASN A 62 18.19 -10.63 5.25
N CYS A 63 18.74 -11.12 6.35
CA CYS A 63 20.18 -11.32 6.49
C CYS A 63 20.72 -12.42 5.56
N VAL A 64 19.95 -13.49 5.35
CA VAL A 64 20.27 -14.52 4.33
C VAL A 64 20.22 -13.95 2.91
N ASN A 65 19.27 -13.05 2.66
CA ASN A 65 19.05 -12.46 1.34
C ASN A 65 19.94 -11.22 1.06
N ASN A 66 20.65 -10.67 2.07
CA ASN A 66 21.54 -9.51 1.89
C ASN A 66 22.66 -9.71 0.86
N SER A 67 22.94 -10.97 0.46
CA SER A 67 23.78 -11.27 -0.68
C SER A 67 23.09 -11.08 -2.04
N LYS A 68 21.76 -10.84 -2.04
CA LYS A 68 20.99 -10.58 -3.25
C LYS A 68 20.99 -9.09 -3.53
N ASN A 69 21.17 -8.73 -4.80
CA ASN A 69 21.13 -7.33 -5.22
C ASN A 69 19.75 -6.73 -4.96
N ILE A 70 19.65 -5.81 -4.03
CA ILE A 70 18.46 -5.00 -3.79
C ILE A 70 18.56 -3.77 -4.68
N VAL A 71 17.54 -3.54 -5.50
CA VAL A 71 17.45 -2.40 -6.41
C VAL A 71 16.29 -1.52 -5.98
N ASN A 72 16.58 -0.24 -5.72
CA ASN A 72 15.53 0.75 -5.45
C ASN A 72 14.89 1.19 -6.77
N LYS A 73 13.58 1.02 -6.88
CA LYS A 73 12.80 1.42 -8.06
C LYS A 73 11.91 2.60 -7.76
N ASP A 74 11.84 3.53 -8.69
CA ASP A 74 10.91 4.64 -8.66
C ASP A 74 9.48 4.11 -8.96
N VAL A 75 8.60 4.25 -8.00
CA VAL A 75 7.18 3.86 -8.08
C VAL A 75 6.24 5.05 -8.03
N THR A 76 6.77 6.27 -8.26
CA THR A 76 6.02 7.52 -8.14
C THR A 76 4.80 7.53 -9.05
N GLU A 77 4.93 7.15 -10.32
CA GLU A 77 3.80 7.13 -11.27
C GLU A 77 2.69 6.16 -10.82
N LEU A 78 3.06 4.98 -10.32
CA LEU A 78 2.08 4.04 -9.76
C LEU A 78 1.46 4.56 -8.45
N SER A 79 2.23 5.22 -7.63
CA SER A 79 1.74 5.85 -6.41
C SER A 79 0.71 6.95 -6.72
N GLN A 80 0.99 7.79 -7.73
CA GLN A 80 0.03 8.77 -8.24
C GLN A 80 -1.24 8.09 -8.78
N ALA A 81 -1.08 7.00 -9.53
CA ALA A 81 -2.21 6.24 -10.08
C ALA A 81 -3.10 5.68 -8.97
N ILE A 82 -2.50 5.15 -7.90
CA ILE A 82 -3.24 4.64 -6.74
C ILE A 82 -3.96 5.78 -6.02
N VAL A 83 -3.30 6.90 -5.74
CA VAL A 83 -3.94 8.07 -5.11
C VAL A 83 -5.11 8.59 -5.96
N ASN A 84 -4.91 8.74 -7.27
CA ASN A 84 -5.96 9.17 -8.19
C ASN A 84 -7.11 8.16 -8.27
N SER A 85 -6.84 6.87 -8.18
CA SER A 85 -7.89 5.85 -8.14
C SER A 85 -8.74 5.96 -6.87
N VAL A 86 -8.12 6.24 -5.71
CA VAL A 86 -8.86 6.46 -4.45
C VAL A 86 -9.74 7.71 -4.57
N LEU A 87 -9.25 8.80 -5.15
CA LEU A 87 -10.03 10.01 -5.40
C LEU A 87 -11.21 9.74 -6.35
N ALA A 88 -10.98 9.02 -7.44
CA ALA A 88 -12.00 8.69 -8.44
C ALA A 88 -13.09 7.76 -7.89
N LEU A 89 -12.72 6.81 -7.03
CA LEU A 89 -13.65 5.89 -6.39
C LEU A 89 -14.42 6.54 -5.22
N GLY A 90 -13.88 7.60 -4.62
CA GLY A 90 -14.47 8.35 -3.53
C GLY A 90 -14.87 7.44 -2.35
N ASP A 91 -16.13 7.52 -1.92
CA ASP A 91 -16.63 6.70 -0.81
C ASP A 91 -16.68 5.20 -1.09
N GLN A 92 -16.48 4.78 -2.32
CA GLN A 92 -16.40 3.36 -2.71
C GLN A 92 -14.98 2.80 -2.72
N ALA A 93 -13.96 3.64 -2.45
CA ALA A 93 -12.57 3.20 -2.45
C ALA A 93 -12.34 2.18 -1.34
N SER A 94 -11.87 1.00 -1.72
CA SER A 94 -11.38 -0.06 -0.83
C SER A 94 -10.13 -0.69 -1.45
N ASN A 95 -9.33 -1.39 -0.65
CA ASN A 95 -8.12 -2.07 -1.13
C ASN A 95 -8.40 -2.93 -2.38
N SER A 96 -9.46 -3.73 -2.34
CA SER A 96 -9.84 -4.61 -3.45
C SER A 96 -10.22 -3.81 -4.71
N LYS A 97 -11.03 -2.75 -4.57
CA LYS A 97 -11.46 -1.94 -5.72
C LYS A 97 -10.33 -1.16 -6.35
N VAL A 98 -9.41 -0.61 -5.54
CA VAL A 98 -8.21 0.07 -6.03
C VAL A 98 -7.31 -0.90 -6.81
N LYS A 99 -7.07 -2.10 -6.29
CA LYS A 99 -6.32 -3.14 -7.02
C LYS A 99 -6.99 -3.48 -8.35
N LYS A 100 -8.30 -3.70 -8.37
CA LYS A 100 -9.07 -3.96 -9.61
C LYS A 100 -9.00 -2.80 -10.60
N PHE A 101 -9.05 -1.55 -10.12
CA PHE A 101 -8.90 -0.35 -10.97
C PHE A 101 -7.51 -0.29 -11.60
N ILE A 102 -6.45 -0.43 -10.80
CA ILE A 102 -5.05 -0.40 -11.29
C ILE A 102 -4.79 -1.52 -12.29
N ARG A 103 -5.39 -2.69 -12.12
CA ARG A 103 -5.28 -3.82 -13.05
C ARG A 103 -6.18 -3.72 -14.27
N GLY A 104 -7.12 -2.79 -14.31
CA GLY A 104 -8.06 -2.64 -15.42
C GLY A 104 -9.05 -3.79 -15.53
N SER A 105 -9.57 -4.27 -14.38
CA SER A 105 -10.60 -5.32 -14.34
C SER A 105 -11.88 -4.89 -15.04
N SER A 106 -12.53 -5.83 -15.74
CA SER A 106 -13.81 -5.61 -16.45
C SER A 106 -14.92 -5.15 -15.49
N GLU A 107 -14.91 -5.60 -14.23
CA GLU A 107 -15.85 -5.15 -13.20
C GLU A 107 -15.79 -3.64 -12.93
N MET A 108 -14.68 -3.02 -13.28
CA MET A 108 -14.43 -1.59 -13.11
C MET A 108 -14.58 -0.81 -14.43
N GLY A 109 -15.23 -1.40 -15.44
CA GLY A 109 -15.34 -0.85 -16.78
C GLY A 109 -15.91 0.58 -16.86
N LYS A 110 -16.80 0.97 -15.93
CA LYS A 110 -17.31 2.35 -15.83
C LYS A 110 -16.22 3.41 -15.57
N TYR A 111 -15.06 2.99 -15.08
CA TYR A 111 -13.91 3.86 -14.85
C TYR A 111 -12.85 3.77 -15.96
N SER A 112 -13.10 3.02 -17.04
CA SER A 112 -12.13 2.75 -18.11
C SER A 112 -11.63 4.00 -18.84
N ALA A 113 -12.42 5.08 -18.81
CA ALA A 113 -12.04 6.38 -19.40
C ALA A 113 -11.05 7.18 -18.52
N LEU A 114 -10.84 6.80 -17.28
CA LEU A 114 -9.96 7.52 -16.36
C LEU A 114 -8.48 7.26 -16.69
N LYS A 115 -7.65 8.30 -16.51
CA LYS A 115 -6.25 8.36 -16.93
C LYS A 115 -5.41 7.16 -16.49
N HIS A 116 -5.59 6.67 -15.29
CA HIS A 116 -4.73 5.63 -14.71
C HIS A 116 -5.38 4.24 -14.67
N PHE A 117 -6.54 4.08 -15.32
CA PHE A 117 -7.20 2.79 -15.37
C PHE A 117 -6.36 1.75 -16.12
N GLY A 118 -6.08 0.62 -15.47
CA GLY A 118 -5.34 -0.48 -16.07
C GLY A 118 -3.84 -0.24 -16.27
N ILE A 119 -3.27 0.81 -15.67
CA ILE A 119 -1.83 1.12 -15.77
C ILE A 119 -0.96 -0.04 -15.25
N GLY A 120 -1.44 -0.76 -14.25
CA GLY A 120 -0.76 -1.91 -13.62
C GLY A 120 -1.26 -3.27 -14.13
N ARG A 121 -1.86 -3.36 -15.32
CA ARG A 121 -2.46 -4.60 -15.84
C ARG A 121 -1.51 -5.80 -15.87
N LYS A 122 -0.19 -5.55 -16.07
CA LYS A 122 0.84 -6.59 -16.11
C LYS A 122 1.53 -6.80 -14.75
N LEU A 123 1.19 -6.01 -13.73
CA LEU A 123 1.79 -6.12 -12.41
C LEU A 123 1.16 -7.27 -11.62
N LYS A 124 1.97 -7.92 -10.78
CA LYS A 124 1.45 -8.84 -9.76
C LYS A 124 0.70 -8.08 -8.67
N ASP A 125 -0.27 -8.72 -8.05
CA ASP A 125 -1.08 -8.15 -6.97
C ASP A 125 -0.24 -7.68 -5.79
N ASN A 126 0.82 -8.43 -5.43
CA ASN A 126 1.72 -8.10 -4.35
C ASN A 126 2.45 -6.77 -4.55
N ILE A 127 2.77 -6.38 -5.80
CA ILE A 127 3.45 -5.10 -6.07
C ILE A 127 2.51 -3.93 -5.79
N VAL A 128 1.27 -4.00 -6.27
CA VAL A 128 0.26 -2.98 -6.01
C VAL A 128 -0.02 -2.88 -4.51
N GLU A 129 -0.09 -4.02 -3.82
CA GLU A 129 -0.30 -4.09 -2.37
C GLU A 129 0.84 -3.44 -1.59
N ARG A 130 2.11 -3.75 -1.93
CA ARG A 130 3.28 -3.10 -1.30
C ARG A 130 3.27 -1.59 -1.45
N ILE A 131 2.97 -1.09 -2.66
CA ILE A 131 2.88 0.36 -2.88
C ILE A 131 1.74 0.96 -2.04
N LEU A 132 0.59 0.29 -2.00
CA LEU A 132 -0.55 0.74 -1.21
C LEU A 132 -0.23 0.76 0.29
N THR A 133 0.39 -0.31 0.81
CA THR A 133 0.86 -0.38 2.21
C THR A 133 1.84 0.75 2.51
N ASN A 134 2.80 1.00 1.63
CA ASN A 134 3.74 2.11 1.78
C ASN A 134 3.03 3.48 1.82
N LEU A 135 2.04 3.69 0.96
CA LEU A 135 1.25 4.93 0.94
C LEU A 135 0.41 5.12 2.21
N VAL A 136 -0.11 4.04 2.77
CA VAL A 136 -0.86 4.06 4.05
C VAL A 136 0.09 4.37 5.20
N SER A 137 1.22 3.69 5.29
CA SER A 137 2.20 3.85 6.37
C SER A 137 2.84 5.24 6.39
N ASN A 138 3.11 5.81 5.21
CA ASN A 138 3.63 7.17 5.08
C ASN A 138 2.54 8.25 5.16
N LYS A 139 1.31 7.87 5.50
CA LYS A 139 0.16 8.77 5.70
C LYS A 139 -0.20 9.59 4.45
N TYR A 140 -0.03 9.02 3.28
CA TYR A 140 -0.58 9.57 2.03
C TYR A 140 -2.03 9.11 1.85
N ILE A 141 -2.34 7.88 2.22
CA ILE A 141 -3.68 7.30 2.20
C ILE A 141 -4.03 6.83 3.62
N LYS A 142 -5.27 7.00 4.03
CA LYS A 142 -5.81 6.48 5.29
C LYS A 142 -6.71 5.29 5.01
N ASN A 143 -6.48 4.19 5.73
CA ASN A 143 -7.43 3.10 5.81
C ASN A 143 -8.40 3.35 6.97
N ILE A 144 -9.70 3.36 6.70
CA ILE A 144 -10.76 3.56 7.69
C ILE A 144 -11.70 2.37 7.63
N VAL A 145 -11.99 1.81 8.80
CA VAL A 145 -13.00 0.76 8.93
C VAL A 145 -14.36 1.41 9.15
N VAL A 146 -15.29 1.17 8.23
CA VAL A 146 -16.65 1.72 8.27
C VAL A 146 -17.65 0.58 8.39
N ARG A 147 -18.57 0.69 9.35
CA ARG A 147 -19.68 -0.27 9.47
C ARG A 147 -20.76 0.06 8.45
N ASN A 148 -21.11 -0.91 7.60
CA ASN A 148 -22.18 -0.74 6.62
C ASN A 148 -23.59 -0.86 7.29
N GLN A 149 -24.64 -0.61 6.52
CA GLN A 149 -26.04 -0.68 6.99
C GLN A 149 -26.47 -2.07 7.47
N PHE A 150 -25.78 -3.12 7.01
CA PHE A 150 -26.03 -4.51 7.40
C PHE A 150 -25.24 -4.94 8.64
N GLY A 151 -24.42 -4.06 9.19
CA GLY A 151 -23.61 -4.31 10.39
C GLY A 151 -22.23 -4.88 10.14
N PHE A 152 -21.84 -5.16 8.88
CA PHE A 152 -20.50 -5.62 8.52
C PHE A 152 -19.50 -4.46 8.48
N TYR A 153 -18.25 -4.76 8.81
CA TYR A 153 -17.16 -3.81 8.73
C TYR A 153 -16.50 -3.91 7.34
N ASN A 154 -16.37 -2.75 6.68
CA ASN A 154 -15.70 -2.62 5.40
C ASN A 154 -14.55 -1.64 5.55
N ASP A 155 -13.42 -1.95 4.94
CA ASP A 155 -12.31 -1.02 4.78
C ASP A 155 -12.64 0.02 3.72
N LYS A 156 -12.31 1.27 4.01
CA LYS A 156 -12.38 2.38 3.08
C LYS A 156 -11.07 3.13 3.06
N LEU A 157 -10.64 3.51 1.87
CA LEU A 157 -9.45 4.32 1.68
C LEU A 157 -9.85 5.78 1.50
N LYS A 158 -9.13 6.67 2.17
CA LYS A 158 -9.23 8.12 1.99
C LYS A 158 -7.86 8.74 1.78
N VAL A 159 -7.81 9.76 0.96
CA VAL A 159 -6.58 10.49 0.66
C VAL A 159 -6.35 11.56 1.72
N TYR A 160 -5.09 11.69 2.20
CA TYR A 160 -4.67 12.79 3.05
C TYR A 160 -4.17 13.99 2.22
N ASN A 161 -4.14 15.18 2.85
CA ASN A 161 -3.59 16.38 2.21
C ASN A 161 -2.13 16.20 1.75
N LYS A 162 -1.35 15.42 2.48
CA LYS A 162 0.04 15.06 2.13
C LYS A 162 0.17 14.43 0.75
N SER A 163 -0.85 13.76 0.23
CA SER A 163 -0.84 13.15 -1.10
C SER A 163 -0.65 14.16 -2.23
N LYS A 164 -0.92 15.45 -1.99
CA LYS A 164 -0.65 16.51 -2.96
C LYS A 164 0.82 16.59 -3.35
N GLU A 165 1.73 16.29 -2.42
CA GLU A 165 3.17 16.24 -2.68
C GLU A 165 3.52 15.24 -3.78
N ILE A 166 2.87 14.05 -3.76
CA ILE A 166 3.07 13.04 -4.79
C ILE A 166 2.39 13.45 -6.10
N LEU A 167 1.17 13.98 -6.04
CA LEU A 167 0.41 14.37 -7.23
C LEU A 167 1.06 15.51 -8.00
N ASN A 168 1.74 16.43 -7.29
CA ASN A 168 2.46 17.56 -7.86
C ASN A 168 3.89 17.22 -8.29
N ASN A 169 4.35 15.98 -8.11
CA ASN A 169 5.75 15.54 -8.29
C ASN A 169 6.77 16.21 -7.35
N ASP A 170 6.33 16.74 -6.21
CA ASP A 170 7.23 17.35 -5.22
C ASP A 170 8.04 16.28 -4.46
N THR A 171 7.51 15.04 -4.42
CA THR A 171 8.14 13.91 -3.72
C THR A 171 8.18 12.67 -4.62
N LYS A 172 9.35 12.02 -4.69
CA LYS A 172 9.52 10.72 -5.34
C LYS A 172 9.32 9.60 -4.34
N ILE A 173 8.61 8.58 -4.77
CA ILE A 173 8.42 7.34 -3.99
C ILE A 173 9.30 6.25 -4.58
N THR A 174 10.24 5.76 -3.78
CA THR A 174 11.09 4.63 -4.15
C THR A 174 10.85 3.46 -3.23
N LEU A 175 10.83 2.25 -3.77
CA LEU A 175 10.73 1.01 -3.01
C LEU A 175 11.85 0.05 -3.38
N PRO A 176 12.38 -0.70 -2.39
CA PRO A 176 13.39 -1.71 -2.63
C PRO A 176 12.75 -2.97 -3.25
N PHE A 177 13.41 -3.57 -4.25
CA PHE A 177 13.03 -4.82 -4.89
C PHE A 177 14.24 -5.76 -4.97
N LEU A 178 14.00 -7.07 -4.91
CA LEU A 178 15.03 -8.08 -5.16
C LEU A 178 15.23 -8.23 -6.68
N ASP A 179 16.46 -8.09 -7.16
CA ASP A 179 16.77 -7.98 -8.61
C ASP A 179 16.28 -9.18 -9.44
N LYS A 180 16.38 -10.42 -8.92
CA LYS A 180 16.12 -11.62 -9.73
C LYS A 180 14.65 -12.04 -9.83
N THR A 181 13.79 -11.64 -8.90
CA THR A 181 12.40 -12.12 -8.83
C THR A 181 11.37 -11.06 -9.20
N ASP A 182 11.64 -9.80 -8.86
CA ASP A 182 10.66 -8.71 -9.00
C ASP A 182 10.89 -7.84 -10.24
N THR A 183 12.08 -7.93 -10.89
CA THR A 183 12.45 -7.01 -11.97
C THR A 183 11.79 -7.31 -13.30
N LYS A 184 11.52 -8.58 -13.62
CA LYS A 184 10.90 -8.96 -14.90
C LYS A 184 9.42 -8.56 -15.01
N GLU A 185 8.81 -8.17 -13.89
CA GLU A 185 7.36 -7.96 -13.79
C GLU A 185 6.96 -6.50 -13.60
N TYR A 186 7.95 -5.60 -13.49
CA TYR A 186 7.72 -4.19 -13.29
C TYR A 186 7.77 -3.42 -14.61
N TYR A 187 6.76 -3.58 -15.45
CA TYR A 187 6.55 -2.75 -16.64
C TYR A 187 5.27 -1.92 -16.49
N ILE A 188 5.44 -0.61 -16.37
CA ILE A 188 4.33 0.34 -16.51
C ILE A 188 3.95 0.38 -17.99
N ILE A 189 2.71 0.05 -18.30
CA ILE A 189 2.19 0.25 -19.64
C ILE A 189 1.93 1.75 -19.80
N LYS A 190 2.80 2.44 -20.53
CA LYS A 190 2.51 3.82 -20.93
C LYS A 190 1.18 3.83 -21.67
N PRO A 191 0.22 4.70 -21.31
CA PRO A 191 -1.04 4.80 -22.01
C PRO A 191 -0.76 5.10 -23.50
N LYS A 192 -1.32 4.29 -24.39
CA LYS A 192 -1.25 4.57 -25.83
C LYS A 192 -1.87 5.95 -26.04
N LYS A 193 -1.11 6.91 -26.60
CA LYS A 193 -1.66 8.17 -27.08
C LYS A 193 -2.77 7.82 -28.06
N ARG A 194 -4.03 8.15 -27.73
CA ARG A 194 -5.12 8.05 -28.69
C ARG A 194 -4.78 9.03 -29.82
N LYS A 195 -4.63 8.51 -31.05
CA LYS A 195 -4.63 9.37 -32.23
C LYS A 195 -5.99 10.06 -32.27
N ILE A 196 -5.99 11.35 -32.05
CA ILE A 196 -7.15 12.18 -32.38
C ILE A 196 -7.21 12.10 -33.89
N GLN A 197 -8.24 11.46 -34.42
CA GLN A 197 -8.57 11.58 -35.85
C GLN A 197 -9.14 12.98 -35.99
N GLU A 198 -8.43 13.83 -36.76
CA GLU A 198 -8.93 15.10 -37.28
C GLU A 198 -10.06 14.85 -38.28
#